data_a11ed0d729e3a5ae8f1a3fc52a81e583
#
_entry.id   a11ed0d729e3a5ae8f1a3fc52a81e583
#
_cell.length_a   1.000
_cell.length_b   1.000
_cell.length_c   1.000
_cell.angle_alpha   90.00
_cell.angle_beta   90.00
_cell.angle_gamma   90.00
#
_symmetry.space_group_name_H-M   'P 1'
#
loop_
_entity.id
_entity.type
_entity.pdbx_description
1 polymer ?
#
loop_
_entity_poly.entity_id
_entity_poly.type
_entity_poly.pdbx_seq_one_letter_code
_entity_poly.pdbx_strand_id
1 'polypeptide(L)'
;MPTGPIFQFDKPTNSVDDLRRAISNRLVYQVGKDLRSATPRDWLYAVVHAVRDRIIDTWRESLAQASEHDAKRVHYLSMEFLTGRALSNAMLAAEIYEPIKQACSLLGADFDALIDMEPDAGLGKGGLGRLAACFMYSLASLGLSAIGYGIRY
;
A
#
# COMPACT_ATOMS: atom_id res chain seq x y z
N MET A 1 4.42 2.16 -30.90
CA MET A 1 4.31 2.95 -29.65
C MET A 1 3.20 3.96 -29.86
N PRO A 2 2.18 4.06 -29.02
CA PRO A 2 1.15 5.09 -29.19
C PRO A 2 1.76 6.47 -28.92
N THR A 3 1.70 7.35 -29.91
CA THR A 3 2.17 8.74 -29.85
C THR A 3 1.06 9.72 -29.43
N GLY A 4 0.10 9.26 -28.62
CA GLY A 4 -0.93 10.11 -28.04
C GLY A 4 -0.42 10.94 -26.85
N PRO A 5 -1.10 12.05 -26.49
CA PRO A 5 -0.72 12.82 -25.32
C PRO A 5 -0.71 11.93 -24.08
N ILE A 6 0.44 11.87 -23.41
CA ILE A 6 0.54 11.19 -22.12
C ILE A 6 -0.33 11.98 -21.14
N PHE A 7 -1.38 11.35 -20.64
CA PHE A 7 -2.24 11.96 -19.64
C PHE A 7 -1.38 12.20 -18.38
N GLN A 8 -1.09 13.46 -18.10
CA GLN A 8 -0.38 13.83 -16.88
C GLN A 8 -1.36 13.81 -15.72
N PHE A 9 -1.13 12.89 -14.80
CA PHE A 9 -1.80 12.91 -13.49
C PHE A 9 -1.01 13.82 -12.56
N ASP A 10 -1.69 14.68 -11.84
CA ASP A 10 -1.08 15.39 -10.72
C ASP A 10 -0.67 14.36 -9.67
N LYS A 11 0.64 14.26 -9.41
CA LYS A 11 1.11 13.35 -8.36
C LYS A 11 0.58 13.83 -7.00
N PRO A 12 -0.04 12.93 -6.23
CA PRO A 12 -0.47 13.28 -4.88
C PRO A 12 0.74 13.58 -4.01
N THR A 13 0.67 14.68 -3.26
CA THR A 13 1.73 15.03 -2.31
C THR A 13 1.56 14.28 -0.98
N ASN A 14 2.62 14.23 -0.18
CA ASN A 14 2.61 13.62 1.16
C ASN A 14 2.25 14.64 2.25
N SER A 15 1.75 15.83 1.89
CA SER A 15 1.30 16.82 2.87
C SER A 15 0.08 16.32 3.65
N VAL A 16 -0.05 16.75 4.90
CA VAL A 16 -1.18 16.39 5.76
C VAL A 16 -2.52 16.77 5.12
N ASP A 17 -2.59 17.92 4.45
CA ASP A 17 -3.81 18.39 3.79
C ASP A 17 -4.18 17.54 2.57
N ASP A 18 -3.21 17.10 1.76
CA ASP A 18 -3.47 16.22 0.64
C ASP A 18 -3.88 14.82 1.11
N LEU A 19 -3.24 14.31 2.15
CA LEU A 19 -3.61 13.03 2.74
C LEU A 19 -5.01 13.08 3.36
N ARG A 20 -5.33 14.17 4.07
CA ARG A 20 -6.68 14.41 4.61
C ARG A 20 -7.74 14.41 3.50
N ARG A 21 -7.49 15.14 2.40
CA ARG A 21 -8.38 15.15 1.22
C ARG A 21 -8.49 13.77 0.58
N ALA A 22 -7.36 13.07 0.43
CA ALA A 22 -7.35 11.72 -0.14
C ALA A 22 -8.19 10.74 0.69
N ILE A 23 -8.01 10.71 2.00
CA ILE A 23 -8.80 9.87 2.92
C ILE A 23 -10.29 10.21 2.82
N SER A 24 -10.65 11.49 2.88
CA SER A 24 -12.04 11.95 2.76
C SER A 24 -12.66 11.54 1.42
N ASN A 25 -11.93 11.74 0.30
CA ASN A 25 -12.40 11.36 -1.02
C ASN A 25 -12.59 9.83 -1.14
N ARG A 26 -11.67 9.03 -0.57
CA ARG A 26 -11.82 7.57 -0.56
C ARG A 26 -13.02 7.14 0.27
N LEU A 27 -13.24 7.78 1.41
CA LEU A 27 -14.41 7.49 2.25
C LEU A 27 -15.72 7.77 1.50
N VAL A 28 -15.83 8.94 0.87
CA VAL A 28 -17.06 9.37 0.18
C VAL A 28 -17.27 8.61 -1.13
N TYR A 29 -16.28 8.58 -2.02
CA TYR A 29 -16.49 8.11 -3.39
C TYR A 29 -16.20 6.63 -3.60
N GLN A 30 -15.43 6.00 -2.74
CA GLN A 30 -15.11 4.59 -2.85
C GLN A 30 -15.85 3.73 -1.84
N VAL A 31 -15.93 4.18 -0.58
CA VAL A 31 -16.66 3.47 0.49
C VAL A 31 -18.16 3.83 0.49
N GLY A 32 -18.52 5.02 0.02
CA GLY A 32 -19.90 5.50 -0.03
C GLY A 32 -20.44 5.95 1.33
N LYS A 33 -19.57 6.47 2.18
CA LYS A 33 -19.89 6.95 3.53
C LYS A 33 -19.46 8.40 3.72
N ASP A 34 -20.15 9.12 4.57
CA ASP A 34 -19.71 10.41 5.07
C ASP A 34 -18.97 10.28 6.41
N LEU A 35 -18.37 11.37 6.88
CA LEU A 35 -17.60 11.41 8.12
C LEU A 35 -18.42 11.05 9.37
N ARG A 36 -19.77 11.16 9.32
CA ARG A 36 -20.65 10.91 10.47
C ARG A 36 -21.16 9.48 10.52
N SER A 37 -21.35 8.86 9.35
CA SER A 37 -21.90 7.52 9.19
C SER A 37 -20.84 6.43 9.04
N ALA A 38 -19.57 6.82 8.90
CA ALA A 38 -18.47 5.88 8.70
C ALA A 38 -18.16 5.07 9.95
N THR A 39 -18.09 3.76 9.80
CA THR A 39 -17.61 2.84 10.83
C THR A 39 -16.07 2.85 10.89
N PRO A 40 -15.44 2.35 11.98
CA PRO A 40 -13.97 2.20 12.01
C PRO A 40 -13.42 1.40 10.85
N ARG A 41 -14.13 0.39 10.37
CA ARG A 41 -13.73 -0.40 9.19
C ARG A 41 -13.75 0.43 7.89
N ASP A 42 -14.74 1.30 7.72
CA ASP A 42 -14.84 2.20 6.57
C ASP A 42 -13.65 3.17 6.56
N TRP A 43 -13.29 3.70 7.72
CA TRP A 43 -12.10 4.53 7.92
C TRP A 43 -10.81 3.79 7.56
N LEU A 44 -10.65 2.54 8.05
CA LEU A 44 -9.49 1.71 7.71
C LEU A 44 -9.36 1.55 6.19
N TYR A 45 -10.45 1.21 5.48
CA TYR A 45 -10.45 1.11 4.03
C TYR A 45 -10.04 2.42 3.35
N ALA A 46 -10.57 3.55 3.78
CA ALA A 46 -10.22 4.85 3.22
C ALA A 46 -8.72 5.17 3.40
N VAL A 47 -8.17 4.90 4.58
CA VAL A 47 -6.73 5.08 4.88
C VAL A 47 -5.88 4.15 4.02
N VAL A 48 -6.20 2.85 3.96
CA VAL A 48 -5.47 1.87 3.15
C VAL A 48 -5.40 2.29 1.68
N HIS A 49 -6.51 2.77 1.11
CA HIS A 49 -6.52 3.23 -0.27
C HIS A 49 -5.73 4.52 -0.49
N ALA A 50 -5.76 5.45 0.47
CA ALA A 50 -4.94 6.66 0.41
C ALA A 50 -3.44 6.36 0.47
N VAL A 51 -3.02 5.40 1.31
CA VAL A 51 -1.64 4.89 1.38
C VAL A 51 -1.26 4.18 0.08
N ARG A 52 -2.14 3.30 -0.42
CA ARG A 52 -1.90 2.55 -1.67
C ARG A 52 -1.62 3.47 -2.85
N ASP A 53 -2.31 4.60 -2.98
CA ASP A 53 -2.08 5.55 -4.08
C ASP A 53 -0.62 6.03 -4.12
N ARG A 54 0.01 6.29 -2.96
CA ARG A 54 1.41 6.72 -2.85
C ARG A 54 2.39 5.60 -3.24
N ILE A 55 2.07 4.37 -2.84
CA ILE A 55 2.87 3.19 -3.18
C ILE A 55 2.83 2.89 -4.67
N ILE A 56 1.66 3.03 -5.30
CA ILE A 56 1.47 2.75 -6.74
C ILE A 56 2.36 3.63 -7.61
N ASP A 57 2.55 4.89 -7.28
CA ASP A 57 3.42 5.77 -8.07
C ASP A 57 4.87 5.28 -8.07
N THR A 58 5.42 4.99 -6.90
CA THR A 58 6.77 4.44 -6.76
C THR A 58 6.90 3.07 -7.44
N TRP A 59 5.89 2.21 -7.29
CA TRP A 59 5.87 0.91 -7.94
C TRP A 59 5.88 1.01 -9.47
N ARG A 60 5.09 1.91 -10.05
CA ARG A 60 5.07 2.15 -11.50
C ARG A 60 6.41 2.67 -12.03
N GLU A 61 7.05 3.60 -11.30
CA GLU A 61 8.38 4.10 -11.64
C GLU A 61 9.42 2.98 -11.61
N SER A 62 9.41 2.14 -10.59
CA SER A 62 10.31 0.98 -10.47
C SER A 62 10.13 -0.02 -11.62
N LEU A 63 8.87 -0.28 -12.02
CA LEU A 63 8.59 -1.15 -13.16
C LEU A 63 9.10 -0.56 -14.49
N ALA A 64 8.91 0.73 -14.69
CA ALA A 64 9.40 1.43 -15.89
C ALA A 64 10.93 1.34 -15.98
N GLN A 65 11.63 1.69 -14.91
CA GLN A 65 13.10 1.60 -14.84
C GLN A 65 13.60 0.18 -15.08
N ALA A 66 12.98 -0.83 -14.45
CA ALA A 66 13.35 -2.23 -14.66
C ALA A 66 13.15 -2.68 -16.12
N SER A 67 12.16 -2.13 -16.82
CA SER A 67 11.90 -2.42 -18.22
C SER A 67 12.88 -1.71 -19.15
N GLU A 68 13.19 -0.44 -18.88
CA GLU A 68 14.12 0.36 -19.69
C GLU A 68 15.56 -0.18 -19.66
N HIS A 69 15.98 -0.73 -18.51
CA HIS A 69 17.31 -1.26 -18.33
C HIS A 69 17.41 -2.76 -18.58
N ASP A 70 16.36 -3.41 -19.08
CA ASP A 70 16.27 -4.87 -19.24
C ASP A 70 16.77 -5.62 -17.98
N ALA A 71 16.36 -5.12 -16.81
CA ALA A 71 16.85 -5.62 -15.53
C ALA A 71 16.38 -7.07 -15.30
N LYS A 72 17.29 -7.91 -14.80
CA LYS A 72 16.94 -9.26 -14.37
C LYS A 72 15.89 -9.19 -13.26
N ARG A 73 14.88 -10.04 -13.36
CA ARG A 73 13.80 -10.15 -12.37
C ARG A 73 13.83 -11.50 -11.68
N VAL A 74 13.65 -11.50 -10.39
CA VAL A 74 13.44 -12.71 -9.60
C VAL A 74 11.95 -13.04 -9.58
N HIS A 75 11.60 -14.26 -9.98
CA HIS A 75 10.23 -14.77 -9.90
C HIS A 75 10.17 -15.80 -8.78
N TYR A 76 9.53 -15.42 -7.66
CA TYR A 76 9.40 -16.28 -6.49
C TYR A 76 8.02 -16.92 -6.45
N LEU A 77 7.96 -18.24 -6.65
CA LEU A 77 6.70 -19.00 -6.63
C LEU A 77 6.56 -19.66 -5.26
N SER A 78 5.46 -19.40 -4.57
CA SER A 78 5.11 -20.07 -3.33
C SER A 78 3.61 -20.31 -3.25
N MET A 79 3.23 -21.44 -2.67
CA MET A 79 1.82 -21.71 -2.34
C MET A 79 1.37 -20.90 -1.12
N GLU A 80 2.30 -20.41 -0.32
CA GLU A 80 2.04 -19.74 0.93
C GLU A 80 2.89 -18.45 1.05
N PHE A 81 2.27 -17.38 1.58
CA PHE A 81 2.95 -16.14 1.96
C PHE A 81 2.38 -15.64 3.28
N LEU A 82 3.15 -15.68 4.35
CA LEU A 82 2.81 -15.15 5.68
C LEU A 82 3.47 -13.78 5.89
N THR A 83 2.92 -12.76 5.27
CA THR A 83 3.47 -11.40 5.34
C THR A 83 3.12 -10.69 6.65
N GLY A 84 1.96 -11.00 7.22
CA GLY A 84 1.44 -10.30 8.39
C GLY A 84 0.86 -8.92 8.05
N ARG A 85 0.71 -8.09 9.06
CA ARG A 85 0.24 -6.70 8.92
C ARG A 85 1.30 -5.88 8.18
N ALA A 86 0.89 -5.15 7.16
CA ALA A 86 1.80 -4.44 6.26
C ALA A 86 1.57 -2.93 6.23
N LEU A 87 0.43 -2.42 6.71
CA LEU A 87 0.03 -1.02 6.57
C LEU A 87 1.02 -0.07 7.25
N SER A 88 1.37 -0.34 8.51
CA SER A 88 2.33 0.51 9.24
C SER A 88 3.71 0.50 8.58
N ASN A 89 4.19 -0.67 8.14
CA ASN A 89 5.46 -0.78 7.44
C ASN A 89 5.44 -0.03 6.10
N ALA A 90 4.34 -0.11 5.36
CA ALA A 90 4.15 0.61 4.11
C ALA A 90 4.15 2.13 4.31
N MET A 91 3.49 2.62 5.36
CA MET A 91 3.49 4.05 5.71
C MET A 91 4.87 4.55 6.14
N LEU A 92 5.62 3.75 6.90
CA LEU A 92 7.00 4.08 7.30
C LEU A 92 7.93 4.11 6.09
N ALA A 93 7.85 3.12 5.21
CA ALA A 93 8.66 3.07 3.99
C ALA A 93 8.35 4.22 3.01
N ALA A 94 7.11 4.70 2.99
CA ALA A 94 6.70 5.84 2.17
C ALA A 94 6.87 7.21 2.89
N GLU A 95 7.39 7.22 4.12
CA GLU A 95 7.59 8.43 4.96
C GLU A 95 6.29 9.21 5.23
N ILE A 96 5.15 8.52 5.30
CA ILE A 96 3.83 9.13 5.49
C ILE A 96 3.14 8.71 6.79
N TYR A 97 3.81 8.00 7.69
CA TYR A 97 3.19 7.49 8.93
C TYR A 97 2.65 8.65 9.78
N GLU A 98 3.49 9.61 10.14
CA GLU A 98 3.08 10.77 10.95
C GLU A 98 2.10 11.70 10.21
N PRO A 99 2.28 12.02 8.92
CA PRO A 99 1.29 12.77 8.16
C PRO A 99 -0.09 12.11 8.10
N ILE A 100 -0.18 10.79 7.93
CA ILE A 100 -1.46 10.05 7.96
C ILE A 100 -2.09 10.10 9.35
N LYS A 101 -1.29 9.91 10.41
CA LYS A 101 -1.77 10.00 11.80
C LYS A 101 -2.38 11.39 12.08
N GLN A 102 -1.70 12.45 11.66
CA GLN A 102 -2.22 13.81 11.78
C GLN A 102 -3.48 14.03 10.94
N ALA A 103 -3.51 13.54 9.70
CA ALA A 103 -4.69 13.64 8.84
C ALA A 103 -5.91 12.92 9.44
N CYS A 104 -5.72 11.73 10.02
CA CYS A 104 -6.78 11.00 10.73
C CYS A 104 -7.30 11.79 11.94
N SER A 105 -6.41 12.34 12.74
CA SER A 105 -6.77 13.19 13.89
C SER A 105 -7.61 14.40 13.47
N LEU A 106 -7.23 15.09 12.39
CA LEU A 106 -7.99 16.22 11.86
C LEU A 106 -9.37 15.82 11.31
N LEU A 107 -9.55 14.57 10.94
CA LEU A 107 -10.83 14.01 10.48
C LEU A 107 -11.66 13.41 11.62
N GLY A 108 -11.12 13.37 12.84
CA GLY A 108 -11.77 12.77 14.00
C GLY A 108 -11.72 11.25 14.05
N ALA A 109 -10.82 10.62 13.29
CA ALA A 109 -10.62 9.18 13.29
C ALA A 109 -9.51 8.78 14.28
N ASP A 110 -9.73 7.73 15.04
CA ASP A 110 -8.73 7.16 15.96
C ASP A 110 -7.74 6.29 15.17
N PHE A 111 -6.61 6.88 14.84
CA PHE A 111 -5.57 6.22 14.02
C PHE A 111 -5.04 4.93 14.66
N ASP A 112 -4.78 4.93 15.96
CA ASP A 112 -4.17 3.79 16.64
C ASP A 112 -5.17 2.61 16.67
N ALA A 113 -6.45 2.89 16.90
CA ALA A 113 -7.51 1.89 16.80
C ALA A 113 -7.67 1.34 15.36
N LEU A 114 -7.48 2.18 14.34
CA LEU A 114 -7.54 1.74 12.94
C LEU A 114 -6.39 0.78 12.60
N ILE A 115 -5.17 1.07 13.05
CA ILE A 115 -4.02 0.20 12.82
C ILE A 115 -4.22 -1.16 13.48
N ASP A 116 -4.79 -1.19 14.70
CA ASP A 116 -5.06 -2.44 15.41
C ASP A 116 -6.12 -3.31 14.71
N MET A 117 -6.97 -2.72 13.90
CA MET A 117 -8.00 -3.43 13.13
C MET A 117 -7.46 -4.06 11.82
N GLU A 118 -6.22 -3.78 11.41
CA GLU A 118 -5.65 -4.38 10.21
C GLU A 118 -5.61 -5.91 10.35
N PRO A 119 -6.29 -6.65 9.45
CA PRO A 119 -6.19 -8.11 9.48
C PRO A 119 -4.79 -8.56 9.04
N ASP A 120 -4.30 -9.64 9.63
CA ASP A 120 -3.05 -10.25 9.18
C ASP A 120 -3.18 -10.74 7.73
N ALA A 121 -2.37 -10.19 6.85
CA ALA A 121 -2.24 -10.71 5.50
C ALA A 121 -1.35 -11.96 5.55
N GLY A 122 -1.98 -13.11 5.50
CA GLY A 122 -1.26 -14.38 5.60
C GLY A 122 -2.02 -15.51 4.96
N LEU A 123 -1.33 -16.26 4.13
CA LEU A 123 -1.81 -17.48 3.51
C LEU A 123 -0.85 -18.60 3.84
N GLY A 124 -1.31 -19.58 4.62
CA GLY A 124 -0.53 -20.75 4.98
C GLY A 124 -0.14 -20.82 6.46
N LYS A 125 0.71 -21.77 6.78
CA LYS A 125 1.18 -22.05 8.14
C LYS A 125 2.69 -22.31 8.17
N GLY A 126 3.33 -21.89 9.27
CA GLY A 126 4.70 -22.29 9.59
C GLY A 126 5.78 -21.73 8.67
N GLY A 127 6.80 -22.55 8.41
CA GLY A 127 8.06 -22.09 7.81
C GLY A 127 7.98 -21.71 6.34
N LEU A 128 7.19 -22.43 5.53
CA LEU A 128 7.11 -22.18 4.08
C LEU A 128 6.61 -20.77 3.77
N GLY A 129 5.47 -20.39 4.33
CA GLY A 129 4.89 -19.07 4.11
C GLY A 129 5.72 -17.93 4.71
N ARG A 130 6.31 -18.15 5.88
CA ARG A 130 7.19 -17.14 6.51
C ARG A 130 8.49 -16.99 5.74
N LEU A 131 9.10 -18.07 5.25
CA LEU A 131 10.30 -18.03 4.42
C LEU A 131 10.05 -17.22 3.14
N ALA A 132 8.92 -17.46 2.46
CA ALA A 132 8.53 -16.70 1.28
C ALA A 132 8.41 -15.20 1.58
N ALA A 133 7.77 -14.82 2.67
CA ALA A 133 7.68 -13.42 3.10
C ALA A 133 9.05 -12.82 3.39
N CYS A 134 9.93 -13.53 4.11
CA CYS A 134 11.29 -13.05 4.42
C CYS A 134 12.12 -12.87 3.16
N PHE A 135 12.04 -13.76 2.19
CA PHE A 135 12.74 -13.59 0.91
C PHE A 135 12.23 -12.36 0.14
N MET A 136 10.93 -12.14 0.07
CA MET A 136 10.38 -10.96 -0.60
C MET A 136 10.85 -9.66 0.08
N TYR A 137 10.86 -9.60 1.42
CA TYR A 137 11.40 -8.44 2.15
C TYR A 137 12.90 -8.25 1.92
N SER A 138 13.69 -9.33 1.91
CA SER A 138 15.13 -9.26 1.67
C SER A 138 15.43 -8.78 0.25
N LEU A 139 14.71 -9.27 -0.76
CA LEU A 139 14.84 -8.82 -2.14
C LEU A 139 14.52 -7.33 -2.28
N ALA A 140 13.46 -6.87 -1.63
CA ALA A 140 13.10 -5.45 -1.60
C ALA A 140 14.17 -4.59 -0.92
N SER A 141 14.71 -5.05 0.22
CA SER A 141 15.78 -4.33 0.95
C SER A 141 17.09 -4.24 0.16
N LEU A 142 17.36 -5.23 -0.69
CA LEU A 142 18.53 -5.24 -1.57
C LEU A 142 18.30 -4.49 -2.89
N GLY A 143 17.13 -3.91 -3.10
CA GLY A 143 16.79 -3.22 -4.35
C GLY A 143 16.69 -4.15 -5.56
N LEU A 144 16.47 -5.44 -5.35
CA LEU A 144 16.36 -6.42 -6.43
C LEU A 144 14.92 -6.46 -6.95
N SER A 145 14.75 -6.37 -8.28
CA SER A 145 13.44 -6.49 -8.90
C SER A 145 12.92 -7.92 -8.73
N ALA A 146 11.80 -8.07 -8.01
CA ALA A 146 11.23 -9.37 -7.70
C ALA A 146 9.69 -9.35 -7.77
N ILE A 147 9.11 -10.48 -8.18
CA ILE A 147 7.67 -10.71 -8.19
C ILE A 147 7.37 -12.02 -7.47
N GLY A 148 6.53 -11.94 -6.43
CA GLY A 148 5.99 -13.12 -5.75
C GLY A 148 4.71 -13.59 -6.42
N TYR A 149 4.60 -14.87 -6.68
CA TYR A 149 3.41 -15.54 -7.23
C TYR A 149 2.84 -16.51 -6.22
N GLY A 150 1.59 -16.32 -5.88
CA GLY A 150 0.87 -17.19 -4.97
C GLY A 150 -0.43 -17.72 -5.60
N ILE A 151 -1.10 -18.60 -4.88
CA ILE A 151 -2.43 -19.12 -5.25
C ILE A 151 -3.48 -18.34 -4.48
N ARG A 152 -4.52 -17.89 -5.17
CA ARG A 152 -5.71 -17.34 -4.53
C ARG A 152 -6.71 -18.46 -4.34
N TYR A 153 -6.90 -18.86 -3.11
CA TYR A 153 -7.89 -19.86 -2.73
C TYR A 153 -9.30 -19.27 -2.70
#